data_050f57f562e1d0ba8ca669fb363cb93b
#
_entry.id   050f57f562e1d0ba8ca669fb363cb93b
#
_cell.length_a   1.000
_cell.length_b   1.000
_cell.length_c   1.000
_cell.angle_alpha   90.00
_cell.angle_beta   90.00
_cell.angle_gamma   90.00
#
_symmetry.space_group_name_H-M   'P 1'
#
loop_
_entity.id
_entity.type
_entity.pdbx_description
1 polymer ?
#
loop_
_entity_poly.entity_id
_entity_poly.type
_entity_poly.pdbx_seq_one_letter_code
_entity_poly.pdbx_strand_id
1 'polypeptide(L)'
;MLKIAVITASDRAYSGEYADRSGPRIKELIEESGLAAVVSLAVVPDEKRLLKREIEWNLDKDYIITTGGTGISKRDITPEVTRSVCDLELPGIAEMLRAESYKDTKFSVFSRGIAGVRKKTIIINFPGSVKAVTLCTKLIIPLLEHGVSMLNGGTH
;
A
#
# COMPACT_ATOMS: atom_id res chain seq x y z
N MET A 1 -7.60 -2.73 17.97
CA MET A 1 -7.51 -1.87 16.78
C MET A 1 -6.29 -2.27 15.98
N LEU A 2 -6.44 -2.49 14.68
CA LEU A 2 -5.33 -2.86 13.81
C LEU A 2 -4.34 -1.70 13.64
N LYS A 3 -3.06 -2.03 13.44
CA LYS A 3 -1.99 -1.05 13.24
C LYS A 3 -1.51 -1.08 11.81
N ILE A 4 -1.53 0.07 11.17
CA ILE A 4 -1.17 0.22 9.75
C ILE A 4 -0.02 1.21 9.61
N ALA A 5 0.95 0.89 8.78
CA ALA A 5 1.95 1.83 8.29
C ALA A 5 1.59 2.26 6.86
N VAL A 6 1.74 3.53 6.55
CA VAL A 6 1.57 4.08 5.21
C VAL A 6 2.89 4.68 4.75
N ILE A 7 3.36 4.28 3.58
CA ILE A 7 4.64 4.73 3.01
C ILE A 7 4.38 5.31 1.62
N THR A 8 4.66 6.59 1.45
CA THR A 8 4.62 7.23 0.14
C THR A 8 5.99 7.15 -0.51
N ALA A 9 6.07 6.50 -1.68
CA ALA A 9 7.27 6.45 -2.50
C ALA A 9 7.16 7.51 -3.61
N SER A 10 7.90 8.60 -3.48
CA SER A 10 7.87 9.72 -4.42
C SER A 10 9.12 10.59 -4.26
N ASP A 11 9.91 10.71 -5.32
CA ASP A 11 11.07 11.60 -5.36
C ASP A 11 10.66 13.05 -5.09
N ARG A 12 9.57 13.52 -5.70
CA ARG A 12 9.11 14.91 -5.59
C ARG A 12 8.54 15.24 -4.22
N ALA A 13 7.76 14.34 -3.62
CA ALA A 13 7.26 14.53 -2.27
C ALA A 13 8.41 14.50 -1.25
N TYR A 14 9.38 13.60 -1.44
CA TYR A 14 10.54 13.50 -0.57
C TYR A 14 11.44 14.74 -0.64
N SER A 15 11.65 15.30 -1.83
CA SER A 15 12.45 16.52 -2.02
C SER A 15 11.73 17.80 -1.59
N GLY A 16 10.45 17.74 -1.29
CA GLY A 16 9.63 18.90 -0.95
C GLY A 16 9.12 19.72 -2.16
N GLU A 17 9.29 19.20 -3.39
CA GLU A 17 8.77 19.84 -4.60
C GLU A 17 7.24 20.00 -4.55
N TYR A 18 6.54 19.02 -3.97
CA TYR A 18 5.12 19.13 -3.60
C TYR A 18 4.83 18.39 -2.30
N ALA A 19 3.70 18.72 -1.67
CA ALA A 19 3.28 18.05 -0.46
C ALA A 19 2.65 16.68 -0.78
N ASP A 20 2.99 15.65 0.01
CA ASP A 20 2.30 14.37 -0.05
C ASP A 20 0.84 14.54 0.36
N ARG A 21 -0.10 14.15 -0.52
CA ARG A 21 -1.53 14.16 -0.25
C ARG A 21 -2.12 12.76 -0.18
N SER A 22 -1.47 11.80 -0.81
CA SER A 22 -1.97 10.42 -0.88
C SER A 22 -1.84 9.69 0.44
N GLY A 23 -0.69 9.78 1.10
CA GLY A 23 -0.48 9.19 2.42
C GLY A 23 -1.47 9.69 3.46
N PRO A 24 -1.62 11.03 3.66
CA PRO A 24 -2.62 11.59 4.55
C PRO A 24 -4.06 11.19 4.22
N ARG A 25 -4.40 11.07 2.94
CA ARG A 25 -5.75 10.64 2.53
C ARG A 25 -6.04 9.19 2.91
N ILE A 26 -5.07 8.30 2.75
CA ILE A 26 -5.18 6.90 3.21
C ILE A 26 -5.40 6.88 4.72
N LYS A 27 -4.59 7.63 5.46
CA LYS A 27 -4.70 7.73 6.93
C LYS A 27 -6.10 8.17 7.35
N GLU A 28 -6.60 9.25 6.79
CA GLU A 28 -7.93 9.80 7.07
C GLU A 28 -9.02 8.74 6.92
N LEU A 29 -9.09 8.07 5.77
CA LEU A 29 -10.11 7.08 5.47
C LEU A 29 -10.03 5.84 6.37
N ILE A 30 -8.83 5.39 6.69
CA ILE A 30 -8.62 4.25 7.59
C ILE A 30 -9.09 4.60 9.00
N GLU A 31 -8.71 5.74 9.52
CA GLU A 31 -9.08 6.17 10.87
C GLU A 31 -10.58 6.46 10.99
N GLU A 32 -11.21 7.03 9.96
CA GLU A 32 -12.65 7.21 9.88
C GLU A 32 -13.44 5.89 9.95
N SER A 33 -12.85 4.79 9.49
CA SER A 33 -13.50 3.47 9.55
C SER A 33 -13.64 2.93 10.99
N GLY A 34 -12.83 3.39 11.90
CA GLY A 34 -12.78 2.92 13.28
C GLY A 34 -12.14 1.54 13.48
N LEU A 35 -11.71 0.87 12.41
CA LEU A 35 -11.15 -0.50 12.45
C LEU A 35 -9.65 -0.52 12.70
N ALA A 36 -8.94 0.51 12.28
CA ALA A 36 -7.50 0.58 12.32
C ALA A 36 -6.99 1.99 12.63
N ALA A 37 -5.75 2.07 13.10
CA ALA A 37 -5.01 3.32 13.26
C ALA A 37 -3.77 3.32 12.36
N VAL A 38 -3.49 4.44 11.72
CA VAL A 38 -2.23 4.64 11.01
C VAL A 38 -1.19 5.14 12.00
N VAL A 39 -0.31 4.23 12.42
CA VAL A 39 0.69 4.48 13.47
C VAL A 39 2.05 4.89 12.91
N SER A 40 2.24 4.80 11.61
CA SER A 40 3.43 5.26 10.90
C SER A 40 3.02 5.86 9.55
N LEU A 41 3.52 7.04 9.26
CA LEU A 41 3.30 7.74 8.00
C LEU A 41 4.65 8.29 7.54
N ALA A 42 5.19 7.75 6.45
CA ALA A 42 6.51 8.08 5.95
C ALA A 42 6.49 8.45 4.47
N VAL A 43 7.42 9.28 4.05
CA VAL A 43 7.72 9.57 2.64
C VAL A 43 9.16 9.18 2.38
N VAL A 44 9.38 8.40 1.33
CA VAL A 44 10.71 7.96 0.88
C VAL A 44 10.88 8.28 -0.61
N PRO A 45 12.12 8.47 -1.09
CA PRO A 45 12.36 8.59 -2.52
C PRO A 45 12.15 7.26 -3.24
N ASP A 46 12.03 7.30 -4.58
CA ASP A 46 11.92 6.11 -5.43
C ASP A 46 13.29 5.40 -5.56
N GLU A 47 13.81 4.94 -4.44
CA GLU A 47 15.08 4.21 -4.31
C GLU A 47 14.85 2.88 -3.60
N LYS A 48 15.29 1.78 -4.22
CA LYS A 48 15.07 0.41 -3.74
C LYS A 48 15.51 0.22 -2.29
N ARG A 49 16.72 0.63 -1.95
CA ARG A 49 17.28 0.42 -0.62
C ARG A 49 16.48 1.15 0.47
N LEU A 50 16.09 2.38 0.21
CA LEU A 50 15.38 3.21 1.19
C LEU A 50 13.94 2.75 1.37
N LEU A 51 13.24 2.41 0.29
CA LEU A 51 11.90 1.87 0.36
C LEU A 51 11.88 0.50 1.08
N LYS A 52 12.82 -0.39 0.74
CA LYS A 52 12.94 -1.69 1.40
C LYS A 52 13.18 -1.54 2.90
N ARG A 53 14.08 -0.65 3.30
CA ARG A 53 14.36 -0.37 4.71
C ARG A 53 13.12 0.13 5.44
N GLU A 54 12.36 1.01 4.85
CA GLU A 54 11.14 1.53 5.45
C GLU A 54 10.06 0.46 5.58
N ILE A 55 9.91 -0.41 4.59
CA ILE A 55 9.00 -1.56 4.68
C ILE A 55 9.44 -2.49 5.81
N GLU A 56 10.71 -2.87 5.85
CA GLU A 56 11.24 -3.80 6.86
C GLU A 56 11.12 -3.24 8.28
N TRP A 57 11.27 -1.93 8.45
CA TRP A 57 11.10 -1.24 9.73
C TRP A 57 9.68 -1.33 10.28
N ASN A 58 8.69 -1.51 9.41
CA ASN A 58 7.27 -1.57 9.76
C ASN A 58 6.68 -2.99 9.79
N LEU A 59 7.49 -4.05 9.73
CA LEU A 59 7.01 -5.44 9.74
C LEU A 59 6.42 -5.92 11.07
N ASP A 60 6.36 -5.08 12.07
CA ASP A 60 5.65 -5.31 13.32
C ASP A 60 4.18 -4.81 13.30
N LYS A 61 3.73 -4.26 12.17
CA LYS A 61 2.35 -3.79 11.97
C LYS A 61 1.51 -4.87 11.29
N ASP A 62 0.19 -4.74 11.38
CA ASP A 62 -0.74 -5.66 10.72
C ASP A 62 -0.73 -5.47 9.19
N TYR A 63 -0.67 -4.21 8.76
CA TYR A 63 -0.62 -3.85 7.34
C TYR A 63 0.45 -2.80 7.07
N ILE A 64 1.02 -2.90 5.88
CA ILE A 64 1.81 -1.83 5.27
C ILE A 64 1.15 -1.48 3.94
N ILE A 65 0.76 -0.22 3.77
CA ILE A 65 0.23 0.29 2.51
C ILE A 65 1.26 1.23 1.92
N THR A 66 1.75 0.91 0.72
CA THR A 66 2.59 1.84 -0.04
C THR A 66 1.74 2.59 -1.06
N THR A 67 2.08 3.81 -1.38
CA THR A 67 1.47 4.58 -2.46
C THR A 67 2.54 5.22 -3.32
N GLY A 68 2.35 5.17 -4.63
CA GLY A 68 3.32 5.64 -5.61
C GLY A 68 4.33 4.60 -6.07
N GLY A 69 5.06 4.92 -7.12
CA GLY A 69 6.12 4.07 -7.69
C GLY A 69 5.64 2.77 -8.35
N THR A 70 4.38 2.71 -8.79
CA THR A 70 3.78 1.47 -9.35
C THR A 70 3.64 1.47 -10.87
N GLY A 71 4.05 2.53 -11.56
CA GLY A 71 3.95 2.65 -13.01
C GLY A 71 5.06 1.95 -13.78
N ILE A 72 5.33 2.44 -15.00
CA ILE A 72 6.27 1.82 -15.96
C ILE A 72 7.52 2.66 -16.22
N SER A 73 7.73 3.74 -15.50
CA SER A 73 8.97 4.52 -15.62
C SER A 73 10.13 3.83 -14.90
N LYS A 74 11.36 4.24 -15.24
CA LYS A 74 12.57 3.66 -14.61
C LYS A 74 12.62 3.83 -13.09
N ARG A 75 12.02 4.91 -12.59
CA ARG A 75 11.99 5.21 -11.15
C ARG A 75 10.89 4.47 -10.42
N ASP A 76 9.95 3.83 -11.12
CA ASP A 76 8.87 3.05 -10.52
C ASP A 76 9.39 1.67 -10.11
N ILE A 77 9.72 1.51 -8.83
CA ILE A 77 10.37 0.30 -8.30
C ILE A 77 9.60 -0.34 -7.14
N THR A 78 8.45 0.21 -6.77
CA THR A 78 7.71 -0.25 -5.59
C THR A 78 7.29 -1.72 -5.68
N PRO A 79 6.76 -2.24 -6.81
CA PRO A 79 6.37 -3.65 -6.90
C PRO A 79 7.55 -4.61 -6.72
N GLU A 80 8.71 -4.30 -7.32
CA GLU A 80 9.91 -5.13 -7.22
C GLU A 80 10.45 -5.19 -5.79
N VAL A 81 10.46 -4.06 -5.09
CA VAL A 81 10.89 -4.01 -3.69
C VAL A 81 9.92 -4.81 -2.81
N THR A 82 8.62 -4.62 -2.99
CA THR A 82 7.60 -5.34 -2.23
C THR A 82 7.70 -6.85 -2.46
N ARG A 83 7.85 -7.29 -3.70
CA ARG A 83 8.03 -8.70 -4.03
C ARG A 83 9.27 -9.28 -3.37
N SER A 84 10.37 -8.53 -3.29
CA SER A 84 11.61 -8.98 -2.65
C SER A 84 11.48 -9.20 -1.15
N VAL A 85 10.52 -8.53 -0.50
CA VAL A 85 10.28 -8.65 0.94
C VAL A 85 9.27 -9.76 1.26
N CYS A 86 8.28 -9.97 0.42
CA CYS A 86 7.16 -10.89 0.70
C CYS A 86 7.56 -12.36 0.63
N ASP A 87 7.00 -13.16 1.55
CA ASP A 87 7.09 -14.64 1.52
C ASP A 87 6.08 -15.23 0.53
N LEU A 88 4.90 -14.62 0.42
CA LEU A 88 3.80 -15.01 -0.44
C LEU A 88 3.27 -13.79 -1.19
N GLU A 89 2.73 -14.01 -2.39
CA GLU A 89 1.91 -13.01 -3.07
C GLU A 89 0.42 -13.25 -2.80
N LEU A 90 -0.36 -12.16 -2.79
CA LEU A 90 -1.82 -12.15 -2.73
C LEU A 90 -2.37 -11.53 -4.02
N PRO A 91 -2.33 -12.26 -5.15
CA PRO A 91 -2.66 -11.67 -6.45
C PRO A 91 -4.10 -11.16 -6.51
N GLY A 92 -5.03 -11.78 -5.80
CA GLY A 92 -6.44 -11.39 -5.81
C GLY A 92 -6.68 -9.95 -5.32
N ILE A 93 -5.92 -9.48 -4.34
CA ILE A 93 -6.03 -8.08 -3.87
C ILE A 93 -5.62 -7.13 -4.99
N ALA A 94 -4.46 -7.34 -5.62
CA ALA A 94 -3.96 -6.49 -6.69
C ALA A 94 -4.88 -6.53 -7.93
N GLU A 95 -5.41 -7.70 -8.28
CA GLU A 95 -6.38 -7.87 -9.37
C GLU A 95 -7.65 -7.08 -9.12
N MET A 96 -8.22 -7.16 -7.92
CA MET A 96 -9.40 -6.41 -7.52
C MET A 96 -9.14 -4.91 -7.62
N LEU A 97 -8.03 -4.42 -7.06
CA LEU A 97 -7.71 -3.00 -7.08
C LEU A 97 -7.58 -2.46 -8.50
N ARG A 98 -6.91 -3.20 -9.40
CA ARG A 98 -6.80 -2.80 -10.82
C ARG A 98 -8.13 -2.83 -11.54
N ALA A 99 -8.93 -3.89 -11.36
CA ALA A 99 -10.22 -4.04 -12.02
C ALA A 99 -11.21 -2.94 -11.61
N GLU A 100 -11.29 -2.65 -10.32
CA GLU A 100 -12.16 -1.58 -9.83
C GLU A 100 -11.66 -0.20 -10.25
N SER A 101 -10.35 0.03 -10.23
CA SER A 101 -9.75 1.29 -10.68
C SER A 101 -9.96 1.53 -12.17
N TYR A 102 -10.03 0.49 -12.99
CA TYR A 102 -10.29 0.58 -14.43
C TYR A 102 -11.64 1.23 -14.74
N LYS A 103 -12.62 1.07 -13.87
CA LYS A 103 -13.94 1.72 -14.01
C LYS A 103 -13.85 3.24 -13.92
N ASP A 104 -12.88 3.76 -13.18
CA ASP A 104 -12.64 5.20 -13.05
C ASP A 104 -11.68 5.73 -14.12
N THR A 105 -10.62 4.98 -14.43
CA THR A 105 -9.63 5.34 -15.44
C THR A 105 -9.05 4.11 -16.13
N LYS A 106 -9.07 4.11 -17.46
CA LYS A 106 -8.47 3.06 -18.29
C LYS A 106 -6.96 2.92 -18.05
N PHE A 107 -6.29 3.98 -17.61
CA PHE A 107 -4.84 4.00 -17.39
C PHE A 107 -4.40 3.15 -16.18
N SER A 108 -5.33 2.71 -15.34
CA SER A 108 -5.03 1.83 -14.21
C SER A 108 -4.41 0.50 -14.63
N VAL A 109 -4.57 0.07 -15.88
CA VAL A 109 -3.95 -1.14 -16.43
C VAL A 109 -2.41 -1.07 -16.44
N PHE A 110 -1.85 0.13 -16.39
CA PHE A 110 -0.39 0.32 -16.30
C PHE A 110 0.14 0.24 -14.87
N SER A 111 -0.72 0.16 -13.87
CA SER A 111 -0.27 -0.10 -12.50
C SER A 111 0.23 -1.53 -12.38
N ARG A 112 1.45 -1.68 -11.87
CA ARG A 112 2.08 -2.98 -11.60
C ARG A 112 2.05 -3.31 -10.11
N GLY A 113 1.24 -2.60 -9.33
CA GLY A 113 1.10 -2.82 -7.89
C GLY A 113 0.77 -4.27 -7.55
N ILE A 114 1.36 -4.76 -6.48
CA ILE A 114 1.14 -6.11 -5.94
C ILE A 114 0.67 -6.03 -4.50
N ALA A 115 0.24 -7.16 -3.98
CA ALA A 115 0.03 -7.38 -2.56
C ALA A 115 0.67 -8.70 -2.15
N GLY A 116 1.11 -8.79 -0.92
CA GLY A 116 1.75 -9.99 -0.41
C GLY A 116 1.79 -10.03 1.11
N VAL A 117 2.41 -11.08 1.62
CA VAL A 117 2.56 -11.31 3.06
C VAL A 117 4.03 -11.47 3.39
N ARG A 118 4.47 -10.80 4.44
CA ARG A 118 5.74 -11.08 5.11
C ARG A 118 5.46 -11.40 6.57
N LYS A 119 5.73 -12.64 7.01
CA LYS A 119 5.41 -13.11 8.36
C LYS A 119 3.92 -12.89 8.69
N LYS A 120 3.60 -11.95 9.56
CA LYS A 120 2.22 -11.61 9.95
C LYS A 120 1.76 -10.25 9.43
N THR A 121 2.48 -9.67 8.49
CA THR A 121 2.17 -8.35 7.90
C THR A 121 1.70 -8.52 6.47
N ILE A 122 0.57 -7.92 6.14
CA ILE A 122 0.08 -7.82 4.76
C ILE A 122 0.59 -6.51 4.17
N ILE A 123 1.22 -6.57 3.01
CA ILE A 123 1.78 -5.41 2.30
C ILE A 123 0.99 -5.22 1.01
N ILE A 124 0.49 -4.01 0.77
CA ILE A 124 -0.33 -3.69 -0.41
C ILE A 124 0.22 -2.43 -1.08
N ASN A 125 0.45 -2.51 -2.39
CA ASN A 125 0.83 -1.34 -3.19
C ASN A 125 -0.41 -0.64 -3.75
N PHE A 126 -0.53 0.66 -3.51
CA PHE A 126 -1.52 1.53 -4.11
C PHE A 126 -0.88 2.42 -5.18
N PRO A 127 -1.65 2.84 -6.20
CA PRO A 127 -1.22 3.91 -7.10
C PRO A 127 -0.96 5.23 -6.36
N GLY A 128 -0.33 6.19 -7.03
CA GLY A 128 0.12 7.43 -6.40
C GLY A 128 -0.91 8.56 -6.31
N SER A 129 -1.99 8.55 -7.08
CA SER A 129 -2.95 9.67 -7.10
C SER A 129 -3.91 9.63 -5.92
N VAL A 130 -4.34 10.81 -5.45
CA VAL A 130 -5.33 10.94 -4.37
C VAL A 130 -6.64 10.23 -4.72
N LYS A 131 -7.11 10.36 -5.97
CA LYS A 131 -8.32 9.69 -6.43
C LYS A 131 -8.19 8.16 -6.36
N ALA A 132 -7.07 7.64 -6.82
CA ALA A 132 -6.80 6.20 -6.80
C ALA A 132 -6.70 5.65 -5.37
N VAL A 133 -5.96 6.30 -4.48
CA VAL A 133 -5.83 5.83 -3.09
C VAL A 133 -7.15 5.92 -2.34
N THR A 134 -8.00 6.90 -2.65
CA THR A 134 -9.34 7.01 -2.06
C THR A 134 -10.16 5.76 -2.39
N LEU A 135 -10.20 5.35 -3.65
CA LEU A 135 -10.89 4.13 -4.07
C LEU A 135 -10.26 2.88 -3.46
N CYS A 136 -8.95 2.73 -3.60
CA CYS A 136 -8.23 1.55 -3.09
C CYS A 136 -8.43 1.38 -1.57
N THR A 137 -8.35 2.45 -0.80
CA THR A 137 -8.56 2.40 0.65
C THR A 137 -9.97 1.91 0.98
N LYS A 138 -11.00 2.45 0.32
CA LYS A 138 -12.38 2.01 0.52
C LYS A 138 -12.60 0.54 0.19
N LEU A 139 -11.89 0.03 -0.81
CA LEU A 139 -11.98 -1.37 -1.21
C LEU A 139 -11.34 -2.33 -0.21
N ILE A 140 -10.24 -1.94 0.45
CA ILE A 140 -9.55 -2.82 1.39
C ILE A 140 -10.11 -2.76 2.81
N ILE A 141 -10.75 -1.67 3.23
CA ILE A 141 -11.29 -1.51 4.58
C ILE A 141 -12.14 -2.72 5.02
N PRO A 142 -13.09 -3.24 4.21
CA PRO A 142 -13.89 -4.41 4.59
C PRO A 142 -13.09 -5.70 4.75
N LEU A 143 -11.85 -5.74 4.25
CA LEU A 143 -11.01 -6.94 4.25
C LEU A 143 -10.02 -6.97 5.43
N LEU A 144 -9.80 -5.84 6.10
CA LEU A 144 -8.70 -5.67 7.04
C LEU A 144 -8.72 -6.69 8.18
N GLU A 145 -9.83 -6.82 8.88
CA GLU A 145 -9.94 -7.73 10.03
C GLU A 145 -9.85 -9.20 9.60
N HIS A 146 -10.49 -9.53 8.48
CA HIS A 146 -10.48 -10.90 7.97
C HIS A 146 -9.07 -11.34 7.54
N GLY A 147 -8.31 -10.46 6.88
CA GLY A 147 -6.93 -10.76 6.48
C GLY A 147 -6.03 -11.10 7.67
N VAL A 148 -6.12 -10.33 8.75
CA VAL A 148 -5.36 -10.60 9.98
C VAL A 148 -5.83 -11.89 10.65
N SER A 149 -7.13 -12.13 10.68
CA SER A 149 -7.69 -13.38 11.22
C SER A 149 -7.12 -14.60 10.49
N MET A 150 -7.07 -14.57 9.16
CA MET A 150 -6.50 -15.66 8.34
C MET A 150 -5.03 -15.91 8.66
N LEU A 151 -4.23 -14.84 8.78
CA LEU A 151 -2.80 -14.96 9.12
C LEU A 151 -2.57 -15.58 10.51
N ASN A 152 -3.52 -15.43 11.41
CA ASN A 152 -3.47 -16.00 12.74
C ASN A 152 -4.14 -17.39 12.83
N GLY A 153 -4.46 -18.02 11.71
CA GLY A 153 -5.04 -19.36 11.65
C GLY A 153 -6.55 -19.39 11.86
N GLY A 154 -7.23 -18.26 11.70
CA GLY A 154 -8.70 -18.20 11.73
C GLY A 154 -9.32 -18.98 10.57
N THR A 155 -10.47 -19.59 10.83
CA THR A 155 -11.26 -20.31 9.81
C THR A 155 -12.13 -19.33 9.01
N HIS A 156 -12.39 -19.69 7.75
CA HIS A 156 -13.28 -18.94 6.87
C HIS A 156 -14.75 -19.06 7.30
#